data_4e33684833db668e253395be72b7f07f
#
_entry.id   4e33684833db668e253395be72b7f07f
#
_cell.length_a   1.000
_cell.length_b   1.000
_cell.length_c   1.000
_cell.angle_alpha   90.00
_cell.angle_beta   90.00
_cell.angle_gamma   90.00
#
_symmetry.space_group_name_H-M   'P 1'
#
loop_
_entity.id
_entity.type
_entity.pdbx_description
1 polymer ?
#
loop_
_entity_poly.entity_id
_entity_poly.type
_entity_poly.pdbx_seq_one_letter_code
_entity_poly.pdbx_strand_id
1 'polypeptide(L)'
;MNAPTLPQNLKQRALYEEVAELLRQRIFSRELPPGNWIDELKLAEEYGISRTPLREALKVLATEGLVTMKVRRGAYVTDVNEKDLTDVYHLLSLLEADAASEVAKQASDSQLKELQALHNSLEKATKNRERFFEINEAFHMRLLEIANNRWRDQMVADLRKVMKLNRHNSLLKSGRIEESLKEHRAIMAAMAARDTDLAASCMQTHFANGLHAAA
;
A
#
# COMPACT_ATOMS: atom_id res chain seq x y z
N MET A 1 31.35 8.87 32.06
CA MET A 1 31.24 9.25 30.63
C MET A 1 29.77 9.60 30.37
N ASN A 2 29.45 10.90 30.23
CA ASN A 2 28.07 11.31 29.93
C ASN A 2 27.76 10.99 28.48
N ALA A 3 26.68 10.23 28.24
CA ALA A 3 26.18 10.02 26.91
C ALA A 3 25.82 11.38 26.26
N PRO A 4 26.13 11.59 24.97
CA PRO A 4 25.78 12.84 24.31
C PRO A 4 24.25 12.98 24.27
N THR A 5 23.74 14.03 24.90
CA THR A 5 22.33 14.44 24.77
C THR A 5 22.08 14.91 23.35
N LEU A 6 21.26 14.17 22.61
CA LEU A 6 20.84 14.58 21.27
C LEU A 6 20.08 15.91 21.35
N PRO A 7 20.37 16.86 20.42
CA PRO A 7 19.67 18.14 20.40
C PRO A 7 18.16 17.93 20.19
N GLN A 8 17.33 18.69 20.92
CA GLN A 8 15.86 18.59 20.88
C GLN A 8 15.26 18.75 19.47
N ASN A 9 15.99 19.40 18.54
CA ASN A 9 15.55 19.63 17.14
C ASN A 9 15.52 18.37 16.25
N LEU A 10 16.04 17.23 16.70
CA LEU A 10 15.95 15.96 15.95
C LEU A 10 14.62 15.24 16.16
N LYS A 11 13.72 15.75 16.99
CA LYS A 11 12.38 15.17 17.23
C LYS A 11 11.27 15.75 16.36
N GLN A 12 11.51 16.86 15.65
CA GLN A 12 10.56 17.38 14.65
C GLN A 12 10.71 16.58 13.36
N ARG A 13 9.58 16.12 12.83
CA ARG A 13 9.55 15.58 11.44
C ARG A 13 10.21 16.57 10.53
N ALA A 14 11.13 16.12 9.70
CA ALA A 14 11.77 17.01 8.73
C ALA A 14 10.69 17.57 7.78
N LEU A 15 10.74 18.86 7.48
CA LEU A 15 9.74 19.53 6.64
C LEU A 15 9.47 18.79 5.32
N TYR A 16 10.50 18.19 4.72
CA TYR A 16 10.33 17.43 3.47
C TYR A 16 9.47 16.17 3.67
N GLU A 17 9.44 15.56 4.85
CA GLU A 17 8.58 14.39 5.15
C GLU A 17 7.11 14.79 5.23
N GLU A 18 6.81 15.94 5.83
CA GLU A 18 5.46 16.50 5.87
C GLU A 18 4.98 16.87 4.46
N VAL A 19 5.84 17.50 3.67
CA VAL A 19 5.55 17.85 2.27
C VAL A 19 5.34 16.58 1.44
N ALA A 20 6.15 15.54 1.64
CA ALA A 20 5.96 14.26 0.95
C ALA A 20 4.60 13.62 1.30
N GLU A 21 4.18 13.71 2.56
CA GLU A 21 2.87 13.20 2.97
C GLU A 21 1.71 13.98 2.33
N LEU A 22 1.77 15.31 2.32
CA LEU A 22 0.77 16.15 1.66
C LEU A 22 0.68 15.83 0.15
N LEU A 23 1.82 15.74 -0.53
CA LEU A 23 1.86 15.41 -1.96
C LEU A 23 1.33 13.99 -2.23
N ARG A 24 1.63 13.02 -1.36
CA ARG A 24 1.13 11.64 -1.45
C ARG A 24 -0.40 11.62 -1.39
N GLN A 25 -0.99 12.36 -0.46
CA GLN A 25 -2.44 12.49 -0.35
C GLN A 25 -3.05 13.12 -1.62
N ARG A 26 -2.45 14.18 -2.18
CA ARG A 26 -2.92 14.83 -3.42
C ARG A 26 -2.80 13.93 -4.65
N ILE A 27 -1.79 13.06 -4.69
CA ILE A 27 -1.65 12.04 -5.74
C ILE A 27 -2.74 10.98 -5.60
N PHE A 28 -2.96 10.45 -4.40
CA PHE A 28 -3.97 9.40 -4.17
C PHE A 28 -5.41 9.91 -4.33
N SER A 29 -5.68 11.19 -4.01
CA SER A 29 -6.98 11.84 -4.26
C SER A 29 -7.20 12.25 -5.72
N ARG A 30 -6.21 12.04 -6.60
CA ARG A 30 -6.23 12.48 -8.00
C ARG A 30 -6.26 14.00 -8.19
N GLU A 31 -6.00 14.79 -7.18
CA GLU A 31 -5.77 16.24 -7.31
C GLU A 31 -4.52 16.52 -8.14
N LEU A 32 -3.50 15.66 -8.00
CA LEU A 32 -2.37 15.54 -8.91
C LEU A 32 -2.54 14.26 -9.72
N PRO A 33 -3.09 14.31 -10.95
CA PRO A 33 -3.43 13.12 -11.72
C PRO A 33 -2.17 12.40 -12.25
N PRO A 34 -2.25 11.07 -12.53
CA PRO A 34 -1.19 10.34 -13.18
C PRO A 34 -0.73 10.97 -14.48
N GLY A 35 0.56 10.91 -14.75
CA GLY A 35 1.20 11.49 -15.93
C GLY A 35 1.40 13.00 -15.89
N ASN A 36 0.77 13.71 -14.97
CA ASN A 36 0.87 15.16 -14.91
C ASN A 36 2.24 15.63 -14.42
N TRP A 37 2.72 16.69 -15.05
CA TRP A 37 3.89 17.42 -14.59
C TRP A 37 3.60 18.11 -13.25
N ILE A 38 4.56 18.06 -12.34
CA ILE A 38 4.51 18.69 -11.02
C ILE A 38 5.22 20.02 -11.07
N ASP A 39 4.45 21.11 -10.92
CA ASP A 39 4.99 22.46 -10.88
C ASP A 39 5.61 22.77 -9.52
N GLU A 40 6.95 22.57 -9.45
CA GLU A 40 7.71 22.81 -8.22
C GLU A 40 7.64 24.27 -7.74
N LEU A 41 7.52 25.23 -8.66
CA LEU A 41 7.46 26.67 -8.30
C LEU A 41 6.12 26.98 -7.66
N LYS A 42 5.04 26.59 -8.32
CA LYS A 42 3.67 26.81 -7.84
C LYS A 42 3.44 26.11 -6.48
N LEU A 43 3.90 24.87 -6.32
CA LEU A 43 3.75 24.15 -5.06
C LEU A 43 4.59 24.74 -3.92
N ALA A 44 5.80 25.21 -4.21
CA ALA A 44 6.63 25.89 -3.21
C ALA A 44 5.98 27.19 -2.72
N GLU A 45 5.38 27.96 -3.64
CA GLU A 45 4.62 29.16 -3.31
C GLU A 45 3.35 28.85 -2.52
N GLU A 46 2.57 27.85 -2.94
CA GLU A 46 1.34 27.39 -2.28
C GLU A 46 1.60 26.95 -0.83
N TYR A 47 2.71 26.22 -0.60
CA TYR A 47 3.07 25.73 0.74
C TYR A 47 3.87 26.74 1.57
N GLY A 48 4.24 27.89 1.00
CA GLY A 48 5.04 28.91 1.70
C GLY A 48 6.46 28.43 2.07
N ILE A 49 7.06 27.56 1.27
CA ILE A 49 8.36 26.93 1.50
C ILE A 49 9.35 27.21 0.37
N SER A 50 10.64 26.99 0.64
CA SER A 50 11.64 27.01 -0.43
C SER A 50 11.56 25.73 -1.29
N ARG A 51 12.17 25.75 -2.47
CA ARG A 51 12.21 24.60 -3.40
C ARG A 51 13.00 23.40 -2.85
N THR A 52 13.92 23.62 -1.91
CA THR A 52 14.78 22.55 -1.38
C THR A 52 13.98 21.46 -0.66
N PRO A 53 13.18 21.73 0.38
CA PRO A 53 12.37 20.70 1.03
C PRO A 53 11.36 20.05 0.07
N LEU A 54 10.81 20.81 -0.90
CA LEU A 54 9.92 20.25 -1.90
C LEU A 54 10.64 19.23 -2.80
N ARG A 55 11.86 19.52 -3.25
CA ARG A 55 12.65 18.58 -4.06
C ARG A 55 13.06 17.34 -3.28
N GLU A 56 13.40 17.48 -2.01
CA GLU A 56 13.67 16.30 -1.17
C GLU A 56 12.41 15.45 -1.00
N ALA A 57 11.24 16.06 -0.81
CA ALA A 57 9.96 15.36 -0.78
C ALA A 57 9.68 14.61 -2.11
N LEU A 58 9.92 15.24 -3.25
CA LEU A 58 9.75 14.60 -4.56
C LEU A 58 10.71 13.43 -4.78
N LYS A 59 11.95 13.50 -4.26
CA LYS A 59 12.88 12.36 -4.28
C LYS A 59 12.37 11.19 -3.44
N VAL A 60 11.83 11.47 -2.25
CA VAL A 60 11.18 10.44 -1.42
C VAL A 60 10.05 9.77 -2.20
N LEU A 61 9.15 10.56 -2.80
CA LEU A 61 8.05 10.03 -3.59
C LEU A 61 8.51 9.28 -4.84
N ALA A 62 9.66 9.67 -5.42
CA ALA A 62 10.26 8.95 -6.54
C ALA A 62 10.81 7.59 -6.10
N THR A 63 11.43 7.50 -4.93
CA THR A 63 11.86 6.22 -4.34
C THR A 63 10.66 5.31 -4.04
N GLU A 64 9.52 5.89 -3.70
CA GLU A 64 8.26 5.18 -3.48
C GLU A 64 7.53 4.78 -4.78
N GLY A 65 8.04 5.19 -5.94
CA GLY A 65 7.40 4.95 -7.24
C GLY A 65 6.18 5.82 -7.55
N LEU A 66 5.86 6.80 -6.69
CA LEU A 66 4.71 7.71 -6.87
C LEU A 66 5.01 8.88 -7.82
N VAL A 67 6.28 9.22 -7.97
CA VAL A 67 6.78 10.29 -8.82
C VAL A 67 7.87 9.75 -9.74
N THR A 68 7.84 10.15 -11.00
CA THR A 68 8.89 9.87 -11.98
C THR A 68 9.70 11.13 -12.25
N MET A 69 11.00 11.09 -11.92
CA MET A 69 11.93 12.18 -12.20
C MET A 69 12.47 12.04 -13.62
N LYS A 70 12.17 13.01 -14.50
CA LYS A 70 12.67 13.03 -15.89
C LYS A 70 13.83 14.03 -16.00
N VAL A 71 14.98 13.57 -16.48
CA VAL A 71 16.18 14.43 -16.64
C VAL A 71 15.85 15.67 -17.46
N ARG A 72 16.17 16.84 -16.93
CA ARG A 72 15.91 18.19 -17.53
C ARG A 72 14.43 18.52 -17.79
N ARG A 73 13.49 17.66 -17.39
CA ARG A 73 12.05 17.87 -17.60
C ARG A 73 11.27 17.97 -16.29
N GLY A 74 11.91 17.75 -15.14
CA GLY A 74 11.27 17.86 -13.82
C GLY A 74 10.60 16.58 -13.34
N ALA A 75 9.69 16.71 -12.41
CA ALA A 75 8.95 15.64 -11.75
C ALA A 75 7.56 15.46 -12.38
N TYR A 76 7.11 14.23 -12.46
CA TYR A 76 5.79 13.85 -12.96
C TYR A 76 5.14 12.87 -11.99
N VAL A 77 3.84 12.94 -11.81
CA VAL A 77 3.10 11.86 -11.15
C VAL A 77 3.26 10.58 -11.98
N THR A 78 3.62 9.48 -11.34
CA THR A 78 3.80 8.21 -12.05
C THR A 78 2.48 7.79 -12.69
N ASP A 79 2.55 7.44 -13.96
CA ASP A 79 1.46 6.85 -14.72
C ASP A 79 1.74 5.36 -14.83
N VAL A 80 0.82 4.55 -14.31
CA VAL A 80 0.94 3.08 -14.26
C VAL A 80 0.12 2.52 -15.42
N ASN A 81 0.79 1.98 -16.41
CA ASN A 81 0.13 1.32 -17.53
C ASN A 81 -0.38 -0.09 -17.16
N GLU A 82 -1.17 -0.71 -18.02
CA GLU A 82 -1.75 -2.05 -17.77
C GLU A 82 -0.68 -3.13 -17.54
N LYS A 83 0.46 -3.04 -18.25
CA LYS A 83 1.56 -3.97 -18.05
C LYS A 83 2.19 -3.82 -16.68
N ASP A 84 2.50 -2.58 -16.26
CA ASP A 84 3.06 -2.31 -14.93
C ASP A 84 2.11 -2.79 -13.84
N LEU A 85 0.79 -2.56 -14.03
CA LEU A 85 -0.23 -3.03 -13.09
C LEU A 85 -0.23 -4.56 -12.99
N THR A 86 -0.19 -5.24 -14.13
CA THR A 86 -0.12 -6.71 -14.20
C THR A 86 1.13 -7.24 -13.48
N ASP A 87 2.29 -6.65 -13.76
CA ASP A 87 3.56 -7.03 -13.15
C ASP A 87 3.54 -6.82 -11.62
N VAL A 88 2.98 -5.69 -11.15
CA VAL A 88 2.84 -5.39 -9.71
C VAL A 88 1.91 -6.39 -9.02
N TYR A 89 0.73 -6.66 -9.59
CA TYR A 89 -0.21 -7.64 -9.02
C TYR A 89 0.37 -9.05 -9.00
N HIS A 90 1.12 -9.44 -10.03
CA HIS A 90 1.80 -10.73 -10.07
C HIS A 90 2.82 -10.86 -8.91
N LEU A 91 3.69 -9.86 -8.72
CA LEU A 91 4.66 -9.87 -7.62
C LEU A 91 4.00 -9.86 -6.24
N LEU A 92 2.96 -9.04 -6.05
CA LEU A 92 2.18 -9.04 -4.81
C LEU A 92 1.55 -10.40 -4.55
N SER A 93 0.98 -11.04 -5.57
CA SER A 93 0.39 -12.37 -5.49
C SER A 93 1.40 -13.40 -4.97
N LEU A 94 2.62 -13.41 -5.51
CA LEU A 94 3.68 -14.33 -5.08
C LEU A 94 4.12 -14.08 -3.64
N LEU A 95 4.39 -12.83 -3.30
CA LEU A 95 4.91 -12.46 -1.98
C LEU A 95 3.88 -12.63 -0.86
N GLU A 96 2.62 -12.29 -1.12
CA GLU A 96 1.57 -12.40 -0.12
C GLU A 96 1.00 -13.82 -0.01
N ALA A 97 1.05 -14.62 -1.08
CA ALA A 97 0.75 -16.05 -1.00
C ALA A 97 1.76 -16.80 -0.11
N ASP A 98 3.06 -16.49 -0.27
CA ASP A 98 4.11 -17.01 0.61
C ASP A 98 3.86 -16.59 2.07
N ALA A 99 3.48 -15.33 2.31
CA ALA A 99 3.13 -14.86 3.64
C ALA A 99 1.91 -15.58 4.23
N ALA A 100 0.86 -15.82 3.44
CA ALA A 100 -0.34 -16.53 3.88
C ALA A 100 -0.03 -17.99 4.25
N SER A 101 0.83 -18.65 3.48
CA SER A 101 1.35 -20.00 3.78
C SER A 101 2.11 -20.02 5.11
N GLU A 102 3.03 -19.07 5.32
CA GLU A 102 3.78 -18.99 6.58
C GLU A 102 2.87 -18.67 7.78
N VAL A 103 1.86 -17.81 7.63
CA VAL A 103 0.85 -17.55 8.68
C VAL A 103 0.06 -18.84 9.00
N ALA A 104 -0.40 -19.57 8.00
CA ALA A 104 -1.08 -20.85 8.21
C ALA A 104 -0.21 -21.83 8.99
N LYS A 105 1.10 -21.89 8.67
CA LYS A 105 2.06 -22.80 9.27
C LYS A 105 2.38 -22.47 10.73
N GLN A 106 2.63 -21.20 11.08
CA GLN A 106 3.31 -20.85 12.33
C GLN A 106 2.61 -19.80 13.20
N ALA A 107 1.53 -19.15 12.71
CA ALA A 107 0.84 -18.13 13.51
C ALA A 107 0.25 -18.72 14.78
N SER A 108 0.36 -18.00 15.90
CA SER A 108 -0.33 -18.37 17.14
C SER A 108 -1.84 -18.14 17.02
N ASP A 109 -2.61 -18.77 17.90
CA ASP A 109 -4.07 -18.58 17.94
C ASP A 109 -4.44 -17.11 18.26
N SER A 110 -3.59 -16.40 19.02
CA SER A 110 -3.78 -14.97 19.28
C SER A 110 -3.64 -14.16 18.00
N GLN A 111 -2.61 -14.45 17.18
CA GLN A 111 -2.38 -13.78 15.90
C GLN A 111 -3.50 -14.05 14.88
N LEU A 112 -3.99 -15.28 14.83
CA LEU A 112 -5.16 -15.61 14.01
C LEU A 112 -6.43 -14.88 14.47
N LYS A 113 -6.63 -14.70 15.79
CA LYS A 113 -7.73 -13.91 16.34
C LYS A 113 -7.60 -12.42 15.95
N GLU A 114 -6.40 -11.86 15.90
CA GLU A 114 -6.18 -10.49 15.45
C GLU A 114 -6.57 -10.32 13.97
N LEU A 115 -6.14 -11.24 13.08
CA LEU A 115 -6.56 -11.24 11.68
C LEU A 115 -8.07 -11.41 11.53
N GLN A 116 -8.68 -12.28 12.34
CA GLN A 116 -10.13 -12.45 12.35
C GLN A 116 -10.86 -11.18 12.79
N ALA A 117 -10.32 -10.43 13.74
CA ALA A 117 -10.89 -9.15 14.16
C ALA A 117 -10.86 -8.10 13.04
N LEU A 118 -9.74 -8.03 12.28
CA LEU A 118 -9.64 -7.18 11.09
C LEU A 118 -10.64 -7.63 10.01
N HIS A 119 -10.75 -8.92 9.75
CA HIS A 119 -11.73 -9.46 8.80
C HIS A 119 -13.17 -9.13 9.21
N ASN A 120 -13.53 -9.29 10.47
CA ASN A 120 -14.85 -8.90 10.98
C ASN A 120 -15.13 -7.39 10.82
N SER A 121 -14.08 -6.57 10.85
CA SER A 121 -14.19 -5.14 10.59
C SER A 121 -14.40 -4.83 9.11
N LEU A 122 -13.80 -5.61 8.20
CA LEU A 122 -14.08 -5.56 6.75
C LEU A 122 -15.56 -5.84 6.46
N GLU A 123 -16.12 -6.89 7.07
CA GLU A 123 -17.52 -7.25 6.89
C GLU A 123 -18.49 -6.14 7.28
N LYS A 124 -18.13 -5.32 8.27
CA LYS A 124 -18.92 -4.16 8.72
C LYS A 124 -18.76 -2.92 7.83
N ALA A 125 -17.68 -2.86 7.04
CA ALA A 125 -17.32 -1.68 6.26
C ALA A 125 -17.87 -1.68 4.82
N THR A 126 -18.67 -2.66 4.42
CA THR A 126 -19.14 -2.86 3.03
C THR A 126 -19.84 -1.66 2.41
N LYS A 127 -20.48 -0.82 3.21
CA LYS A 127 -21.18 0.40 2.76
C LYS A 127 -20.26 1.62 2.64
N ASN A 128 -19.05 1.55 3.16
CA ASN A 128 -18.06 2.62 3.10
C ASN A 128 -16.79 2.10 2.42
N ARG A 129 -16.67 2.37 1.13
CA ARG A 129 -15.55 1.90 0.30
C ARG A 129 -14.19 2.31 0.84
N GLU A 130 -14.04 3.57 1.21
CA GLU A 130 -12.76 4.07 1.72
C GLU A 130 -12.33 3.34 2.99
N ARG A 131 -13.27 3.21 3.93
CA ARG A 131 -13.03 2.46 5.17
C ARG A 131 -12.75 0.98 4.92
N PHE A 132 -13.43 0.37 3.95
CA PHE A 132 -13.17 -1.02 3.55
C PHE A 132 -11.73 -1.20 3.09
N PHE A 133 -11.21 -0.27 2.29
CA PHE A 133 -9.82 -0.35 1.79
C PHE A 133 -8.78 -0.12 2.86
N GLU A 134 -9.00 0.81 3.77
CA GLU A 134 -8.10 1.01 4.91
C GLU A 134 -7.97 -0.27 5.74
N ILE A 135 -9.10 -0.91 6.04
CA ILE A 135 -9.09 -2.14 6.83
C ILE A 135 -8.52 -3.31 6.01
N ASN A 136 -8.81 -3.38 4.71
CA ASN A 136 -8.22 -4.37 3.82
C ASN A 136 -6.69 -4.26 3.80
N GLU A 137 -6.17 -3.06 3.68
CA GLU A 137 -4.73 -2.81 3.76
C GLU A 137 -4.16 -3.22 5.12
N ALA A 138 -4.81 -2.84 6.20
CA ALA A 138 -4.41 -3.22 7.56
C ALA A 138 -4.37 -4.74 7.74
N PHE A 139 -5.33 -5.47 7.17
CA PHE A 139 -5.35 -6.94 7.19
C PHE A 139 -4.12 -7.53 6.49
N HIS A 140 -3.82 -7.11 5.28
CA HIS A 140 -2.66 -7.60 4.54
C HIS A 140 -1.34 -7.24 5.21
N MET A 141 -1.20 -6.00 5.70
CA MET A 141 0.02 -5.59 6.43
C MET A 141 0.20 -6.41 7.71
N ARG A 142 -0.90 -6.67 8.47
CA ARG A 142 -0.82 -7.49 9.67
C ARG A 142 -0.45 -8.95 9.36
N LEU A 143 -0.96 -9.51 8.27
CA LEU A 143 -0.60 -10.83 7.79
C LEU A 143 0.92 -10.92 7.51
N LEU A 144 1.48 -9.93 6.82
CA LEU A 144 2.92 -9.83 6.53
C LEU A 144 3.75 -9.76 7.83
N GLU A 145 3.37 -8.90 8.77
CA GLU A 145 4.05 -8.79 10.07
C GLU A 145 4.08 -10.12 10.83
N ILE A 146 2.96 -10.87 10.82
CA ILE A 146 2.89 -12.19 11.47
C ILE A 146 3.81 -13.21 10.77
N ALA A 147 3.88 -13.16 9.45
CA ALA A 147 4.78 -13.99 8.66
C ALA A 147 6.26 -13.63 8.82
N ASN A 148 6.57 -12.46 9.41
CA ASN A 148 7.86 -12.04 9.95
C ASN A 148 9.05 -12.13 8.98
N ASN A 149 8.89 -11.53 7.79
CA ASN A 149 9.98 -11.40 6.82
C ASN A 149 10.14 -9.94 6.39
N ARG A 150 11.01 -9.19 7.07
CA ARG A 150 11.22 -7.75 6.86
C ARG A 150 11.47 -7.33 5.41
N TRP A 151 12.15 -8.18 4.63
CA TRP A 151 12.48 -7.88 3.23
C TRP A 151 11.25 -8.01 2.33
N ARG A 152 10.45 -9.06 2.53
CA ARG A 152 9.17 -9.23 1.87
C ARG A 152 8.24 -8.08 2.22
N ASP A 153 8.14 -7.72 3.49
CA ASP A 153 7.26 -6.66 3.99
C ASP A 153 7.60 -5.31 3.35
N GLN A 154 8.89 -4.98 3.23
CA GLN A 154 9.33 -3.77 2.54
C GLN A 154 8.95 -3.79 1.05
N MET A 155 9.22 -4.88 0.35
CA MET A 155 8.88 -5.01 -1.08
C MET A 155 7.37 -4.89 -1.31
N VAL A 156 6.57 -5.54 -0.48
CA VAL A 156 5.10 -5.46 -0.57
C VAL A 156 4.61 -4.05 -0.28
N ALA A 157 5.15 -3.38 0.75
CA ALA A 157 4.79 -2.00 1.07
C ALA A 157 5.04 -1.05 -0.11
N ASP A 158 6.16 -1.20 -0.82
CA ASP A 158 6.49 -0.38 -1.98
C ASP A 158 5.59 -0.71 -3.19
N LEU A 159 5.38 -1.99 -3.50
CA LEU A 159 4.46 -2.42 -4.57
C LEU A 159 3.01 -1.97 -4.32
N ARG A 160 2.54 -2.00 -3.07
CA ARG A 160 1.20 -1.54 -2.70
C ARG A 160 1.02 -0.03 -2.91
N LYS A 161 2.08 0.78 -2.77
CA LYS A 161 2.01 2.22 -3.12
C LYS A 161 1.70 2.41 -4.60
N VAL A 162 2.38 1.64 -5.48
CA VAL A 162 2.11 1.66 -6.92
C VAL A 162 0.69 1.16 -7.23
N MET A 163 0.25 0.08 -6.59
CA MET A 163 -1.13 -0.42 -6.73
C MET A 163 -2.17 0.63 -6.34
N LYS A 164 -1.90 1.44 -5.31
CA LYS A 164 -2.79 2.53 -4.86
C LYS A 164 -3.00 3.61 -5.92
N LEU A 165 -2.04 3.85 -6.82
CA LEU A 165 -2.20 4.81 -7.91
C LEU A 165 -3.36 4.42 -8.85
N ASN A 166 -3.62 3.12 -9.00
CA ASN A 166 -4.70 2.58 -9.83
C ASN A 166 -5.98 2.19 -9.07
N ARG A 167 -5.98 2.35 -7.75
CA ARG A 167 -7.06 1.99 -6.84
C ARG A 167 -8.42 2.57 -7.25
N HIS A 168 -8.42 3.77 -7.85
CA HIS A 168 -9.65 4.45 -8.23
C HIS A 168 -10.50 3.63 -9.21
N ASN A 169 -9.87 2.93 -10.16
CA ASN A 169 -10.56 2.14 -11.16
C ASN A 169 -11.19 0.86 -10.56
N SER A 170 -10.45 0.13 -9.74
CA SER A 170 -10.95 -1.11 -9.11
C SER A 170 -12.10 -0.88 -8.13
N LEU A 171 -12.15 0.31 -7.50
CA LEU A 171 -13.20 0.70 -6.54
C LEU A 171 -14.56 0.92 -7.17
N LEU A 172 -14.59 1.29 -8.44
CA LEU A 172 -15.83 1.64 -9.14
C LEU A 172 -16.58 0.39 -9.63
N LYS A 173 -15.93 -0.77 -9.68
CA LYS A 173 -16.56 -2.01 -10.17
C LYS A 173 -17.60 -2.50 -9.16
N SER A 174 -18.83 -2.60 -9.61
CA SER A 174 -19.95 -3.12 -8.80
C SER A 174 -19.69 -4.58 -8.38
N GLY A 175 -20.01 -4.94 -7.13
CA GLY A 175 -19.84 -6.30 -6.61
C GLY A 175 -18.42 -6.65 -6.14
N ARG A 176 -17.40 -5.81 -6.38
CA ARG A 176 -16.02 -6.16 -6.01
C ARG A 176 -15.79 -6.29 -4.49
N ILE A 177 -16.51 -5.51 -3.69
CA ILE A 177 -16.40 -5.60 -2.21
C ILE A 177 -16.90 -6.96 -1.73
N GLU A 178 -18.03 -7.41 -2.23
CA GLU A 178 -18.66 -8.70 -1.87
C GLU A 178 -17.76 -9.87 -2.31
N GLU A 179 -17.18 -9.80 -3.52
CA GLU A 179 -16.20 -10.78 -4.00
C GLU A 179 -14.96 -10.81 -3.12
N SER A 180 -14.38 -9.65 -2.82
CA SER A 180 -13.21 -9.54 -1.94
C SER A 180 -13.46 -10.14 -0.57
N LEU A 181 -14.63 -9.90 0.04
CA LEU A 181 -15.01 -10.53 1.31
C LEU A 181 -15.09 -12.05 1.22
N LYS A 182 -15.66 -12.58 0.13
CA LYS A 182 -15.70 -14.03 -0.09
C LYS A 182 -14.30 -14.62 -0.17
N GLU A 183 -13.40 -13.96 -0.87
CA GLU A 183 -12.00 -14.33 -0.99
C GLU A 183 -11.29 -14.30 0.37
N HIS A 184 -11.46 -13.23 1.14
CA HIS A 184 -10.91 -13.11 2.50
C HIS A 184 -11.42 -14.19 3.45
N ARG A 185 -12.70 -14.58 3.37
CA ARG A 185 -13.24 -15.70 4.15
C ARG A 185 -12.53 -17.02 3.82
N ALA A 186 -12.24 -17.25 2.53
CA ALA A 186 -11.52 -18.46 2.11
C ALA A 186 -10.07 -18.45 2.62
N ILE A 187 -9.38 -17.30 2.55
CA ILE A 187 -8.03 -17.14 3.10
C ILE A 187 -8.02 -17.39 4.60
N MET A 188 -8.94 -16.79 5.36
CA MET A 188 -9.05 -16.97 6.80
C MET A 188 -9.36 -18.43 7.18
N ALA A 189 -10.27 -19.08 6.46
CA ALA A 189 -10.61 -20.48 6.69
C ALA A 189 -9.39 -21.42 6.48
N ALA A 190 -8.63 -21.20 5.40
CA ALA A 190 -7.41 -21.96 5.10
C ALA A 190 -6.34 -21.76 6.19
N MET A 191 -6.10 -20.53 6.62
CA MET A 191 -5.15 -20.22 7.71
C MET A 191 -5.60 -20.84 9.05
N ALA A 192 -6.88 -20.79 9.38
CA ALA A 192 -7.43 -21.41 10.59
C ALA A 192 -7.32 -22.93 10.56
N ALA A 193 -7.49 -23.55 9.39
CA ALA A 193 -7.30 -24.99 9.18
C ALA A 193 -5.82 -25.41 9.12
N ARG A 194 -4.89 -24.47 9.19
CA ARG A 194 -3.43 -24.71 9.05
C ARG A 194 -3.05 -25.32 7.69
N ASP A 195 -3.87 -25.11 6.67
CA ASP A 195 -3.62 -25.58 5.31
C ASP A 195 -2.79 -24.53 4.54
N THR A 196 -1.48 -24.77 4.48
CA THR A 196 -0.50 -23.87 3.89
C THR A 196 -0.70 -23.65 2.38
N ASP A 197 -0.99 -24.74 1.66
CA ASP A 197 -1.14 -24.73 0.22
C ASP A 197 -2.45 -24.05 -0.19
N LEU A 198 -3.52 -24.33 0.54
CA LEU A 198 -4.82 -23.70 0.32
C LEU A 198 -4.76 -22.20 0.66
N ALA A 199 -4.07 -21.81 1.75
CA ALA A 199 -3.90 -20.40 2.12
C ALA A 199 -3.16 -19.61 1.02
N ALA A 200 -2.07 -20.18 0.48
CA ALA A 200 -1.34 -19.61 -0.64
C ALA A 200 -2.21 -19.48 -1.90
N SER A 201 -2.91 -20.55 -2.28
CA SER A 201 -3.77 -20.59 -3.47
C SER A 201 -4.94 -19.59 -3.37
N CYS A 202 -5.59 -19.48 -2.20
CA CYS A 202 -6.65 -18.51 -1.95
C CYS A 202 -6.12 -17.07 -2.08
N MET A 203 -4.92 -16.77 -1.56
CA MET A 203 -4.30 -15.46 -1.68
C MET A 203 -3.96 -15.13 -3.14
N GLN A 204 -3.42 -16.08 -3.92
CA GLN A 204 -3.17 -15.91 -5.35
C GLN A 204 -4.47 -15.57 -6.11
N THR A 205 -5.53 -16.30 -5.83
CA THR A 205 -6.85 -16.07 -6.43
C THR A 205 -7.38 -14.67 -6.09
N HIS A 206 -7.21 -14.23 -4.86
CA HIS A 206 -7.59 -12.88 -4.42
C HIS A 206 -6.89 -11.79 -5.24
N PHE A 207 -5.59 -11.92 -5.48
CA PHE A 207 -4.83 -10.97 -6.30
C PHE A 207 -5.19 -11.04 -7.78
N ALA A 208 -5.43 -12.24 -8.33
CA ALA A 208 -5.86 -12.39 -9.72
C ALA A 208 -7.22 -11.70 -9.97
N ASN A 209 -8.18 -11.90 -9.08
CA ASN A 209 -9.48 -11.24 -9.14
C ASN A 209 -9.37 -9.73 -8.90
N GLY A 210 -8.45 -9.30 -8.03
CA GLY A 210 -8.11 -7.90 -7.82
C GLY A 210 -7.60 -7.21 -9.07
N LEU A 211 -6.68 -7.84 -9.80
CA LEU A 211 -6.17 -7.36 -11.09
C LEU A 211 -7.31 -7.23 -12.11
N HIS A 212 -8.12 -8.27 -12.27
CA HIS A 212 -9.25 -8.26 -13.20
C HIS A 212 -10.28 -7.16 -12.89
N ALA A 213 -10.37 -6.76 -11.62
CA ALA A 213 -11.23 -5.65 -11.22
C ALA A 213 -10.58 -4.27 -11.46
N ALA A 214 -9.25 -4.19 -11.51
CA ALA A 214 -8.49 -2.95 -11.68
C ALA A 214 -8.22 -2.60 -13.16
N ALA A 215 -8.27 -3.60 -14.05
CA ALA A 215 -8.22 -3.46 -15.50
C ALA A 215 -9.60 -3.05 -16.05
#